data_1ee96a7cbc9dba250bb69b508aebeff2
#
_entry.id   1ee96a7cbc9dba250bb69b508aebeff2
#
_cell.length_a   1.000
_cell.length_b   1.000
_cell.length_c   1.000
_cell.angle_alpha   90.00
_cell.angle_beta   90.00
_cell.angle_gamma   90.00
#
_symmetry.space_group_name_H-M   'P 1'
#
loop_
_entity.id
_entity.type
_entity.pdbx_description
1 polymer ?
#
loop_
_entity_poly.entity_id
_entity_poly.type
_entity_poly.pdbx_seq_one_letter_code
_entity_poly.pdbx_strand_id
1 'polypeptide(L)'
;MKLIINTDGGSRQNPGPAAIGLVIRNEQGKILKKVSKYLGKKTNNQAEYSAVIEALLIAKNLKAHEINFYLDSQLVVEQLNKRFKVKDKELASLFVKAWNLSLNFKKVNYYFIPREKNKEADKLVNQCLDKI
;
A
#
# COMPACT_ATOMS: atom_id res chain seq x y z
N MET A 1 4.78 -16.69 9.44
CA MET A 1 3.35 -16.31 9.35
C MET A 1 3.12 -15.59 8.04
N LYS A 2 1.94 -15.78 7.48
CA LYS A 2 1.53 -15.12 6.24
C LYS A 2 0.55 -14.01 6.57
N LEU A 3 0.73 -12.85 5.97
CA LEU A 3 -0.16 -11.70 6.14
C LEU A 3 -0.96 -11.44 4.86
N ILE A 4 -2.19 -11.00 5.06
CA ILE A 4 -3.10 -10.54 4.02
C ILE A 4 -3.28 -9.04 4.24
N ILE A 5 -2.83 -8.21 3.30
CA ILE A 5 -2.82 -6.76 3.49
C ILE A 5 -3.57 -6.08 2.37
N ASN A 6 -4.59 -5.31 2.74
CA ASN A 6 -5.24 -4.36 1.83
C ASN A 6 -4.61 -3.00 2.04
N THR A 7 -4.22 -2.35 0.95
CA THR A 7 -3.63 -1.01 1.01
C THR A 7 -4.39 -0.08 0.08
N ASP A 8 -4.42 1.18 0.45
CA ASP A 8 -4.92 2.26 -0.39
C ASP A 8 -4.16 3.54 -0.09
N GLY A 9 -4.03 4.38 -1.08
CA GLY A 9 -3.44 5.69 -0.94
C GLY A 9 -4.16 6.64 -1.87
N GLY A 10 -4.40 7.85 -1.41
CA GLY A 10 -5.12 8.82 -2.22
C GLY A 10 -4.76 10.24 -1.89
N SER A 11 -5.03 11.12 -2.83
CA SER A 11 -4.79 12.54 -2.74
C SER A 11 -6.05 13.29 -3.14
N ARG A 12 -6.42 14.30 -2.39
CA ARG A 12 -7.47 15.24 -2.77
C ARG A 12 -6.82 16.37 -3.54
N GLN A 13 -7.12 16.45 -4.83
CA GLN A 13 -6.33 17.16 -5.83
C GLN A 13 -4.98 16.42 -6.05
N ASN A 14 -4.59 16.26 -7.26
CA ASN A 14 -3.46 15.41 -7.63
C ASN A 14 -2.36 16.27 -8.30
N PRO A 15 -1.35 16.81 -7.56
CA PRO A 15 -1.06 16.56 -6.16
C PRO A 15 -1.89 17.39 -5.18
N GLY A 16 -1.97 16.94 -3.94
CA GLY A 16 -2.67 17.62 -2.87
C GLY A 16 -2.54 16.86 -1.56
N PRO A 17 -3.38 17.21 -0.55
CA PRO A 17 -3.37 16.48 0.71
C PRO A 17 -3.60 14.99 0.48
N ALA A 18 -2.69 14.16 0.96
CA ALA A 18 -2.69 12.73 0.70
C ALA A 18 -2.61 11.93 1.99
N ALA A 19 -3.15 10.71 1.94
CA ALA A 19 -3.16 9.80 3.08
C ALA A 19 -3.09 8.36 2.60
N ILE A 20 -2.75 7.48 3.53
CA ILE A 20 -2.76 6.04 3.32
C ILE A 20 -3.74 5.36 4.26
N GLY A 21 -4.23 4.21 3.82
CA GLY A 21 -5.03 3.30 4.63
C GLY A 21 -4.54 1.88 4.46
N LEU A 22 -4.37 1.17 5.56
CA LEU A 22 -3.90 -0.21 5.57
C LEU A 22 -4.80 -1.05 6.47
N VAL A 23 -5.10 -2.26 6.04
CA VAL A 23 -5.75 -3.28 6.87
C VAL A 23 -4.91 -4.54 6.79
N ILE A 24 -4.34 -4.94 7.90
CA ILE A 24 -3.46 -6.10 8.00
C ILE A 24 -4.17 -7.23 8.73
N ARG A 25 -4.32 -8.39 8.06
CA ARG A 25 -4.95 -9.59 8.61
C ARG A 25 -3.99 -10.76 8.60
N ASN A 26 -4.21 -11.70 9.52
CA ASN A 26 -3.54 -12.99 9.45
C ASN A 26 -4.29 -13.93 8.48
N GLU A 27 -3.79 -15.16 8.32
CA GLU A 27 -4.39 -16.15 7.42
C GLU A 27 -5.80 -16.57 7.83
N GLN A 28 -6.16 -16.43 9.11
CA GLN A 28 -7.49 -16.75 9.62
C GLN A 28 -8.47 -15.60 9.46
N GLY A 29 -8.02 -14.50 8.85
CA GLY A 29 -8.87 -13.34 8.62
C GLY A 29 -8.95 -12.37 9.81
N LYS A 30 -8.21 -12.63 10.89
CA LYS A 30 -8.20 -11.72 12.03
C LYS A 30 -7.44 -10.45 11.70
N ILE A 31 -8.02 -9.30 11.99
CA ILE A 31 -7.36 -8.00 11.82
C ILE A 31 -6.31 -7.83 12.92
N LEU A 32 -5.06 -7.69 12.51
CA LEU A 32 -3.94 -7.45 13.41
C LEU A 32 -3.67 -5.96 13.58
N LYS A 33 -3.89 -5.16 12.53
CA LYS A 33 -3.62 -3.74 12.56
C LYS A 33 -4.39 -3.00 11.47
N LYS A 34 -4.84 -1.78 11.80
CA LYS A 34 -5.35 -0.81 10.84
C LYS A 34 -4.51 0.45 10.97
N VAL A 35 -4.20 1.09 9.84
CA VAL A 35 -3.43 2.35 9.82
C VAL A 35 -4.17 3.36 8.96
N SER A 36 -4.26 4.58 9.47
CA SER A 36 -4.77 5.73 8.73
C SER A 36 -3.77 6.86 9.00
N LYS A 37 -3.03 7.30 7.97
CA LYS A 37 -1.90 8.19 8.17
C LYS A 37 -1.86 9.28 7.09
N TYR A 38 -1.68 10.53 7.53
CA TYR A 38 -1.51 11.67 6.65
C TYR A 38 -0.08 11.75 6.12
N LEU A 39 0.06 12.05 4.82
CA LEU A 39 1.37 12.12 4.14
C LEU A 39 1.81 13.53 3.80
N GLY A 40 0.96 14.55 3.95
CA GLY A 40 1.20 15.86 3.40
C GLY A 40 0.81 15.89 1.92
N LYS A 41 1.44 16.77 1.14
CA LYS A 41 1.12 16.96 -0.28
C LYS A 41 1.84 15.89 -1.11
N LYS A 42 1.07 15.02 -1.77
CA LYS A 42 1.56 13.95 -2.65
C LYS A 42 0.61 13.74 -3.82
N THR A 43 1.07 13.03 -4.84
CA THR A 43 0.18 12.53 -5.90
C THR A 43 -0.52 11.25 -5.45
N ASN A 44 -1.57 10.85 -6.17
CA ASN A 44 -2.24 9.57 -5.92
C ASN A 44 -1.26 8.39 -5.97
N ASN A 45 -0.42 8.34 -7.01
CA ASN A 45 0.52 7.23 -7.18
C ASN A 45 1.59 7.20 -6.09
N GLN A 46 2.08 8.37 -5.65
CA GLN A 46 3.00 8.44 -4.51
C GLN A 46 2.35 7.91 -3.23
N ALA A 47 1.09 8.27 -2.98
CA ALA A 47 0.34 7.78 -1.83
C ALA A 47 0.16 6.26 -1.88
N GLU A 48 -0.17 5.71 -3.05
CA GLU A 48 -0.32 4.27 -3.24
C GLU A 48 0.98 3.51 -2.91
N TYR A 49 2.12 3.98 -3.42
CA TYR A 49 3.42 3.39 -3.08
C TYR A 49 3.74 3.53 -1.60
N SER A 50 3.45 4.68 -1.01
CA SER A 50 3.70 4.93 0.41
C SER A 50 2.93 3.96 1.30
N ALA A 51 1.71 3.60 0.91
CA ALA A 51 0.91 2.61 1.63
C ALA A 51 1.58 1.23 1.62
N VAL A 52 2.08 0.80 0.47
CA VAL A 52 2.80 -0.48 0.35
C VAL A 52 4.07 -0.47 1.21
N ILE A 53 4.84 0.62 1.14
CA ILE A 53 6.09 0.76 1.91
C ILE A 53 5.80 0.67 3.42
N GLU A 54 4.81 1.42 3.90
CA GLU A 54 4.44 1.39 5.32
C GLU A 54 4.02 -0.02 5.75
N ALA A 55 3.24 -0.69 4.92
CA ALA A 55 2.80 -2.06 5.20
C ALA A 55 3.98 -3.04 5.26
N LEU A 56 4.96 -2.89 4.36
CA LEU A 56 6.16 -3.73 4.36
C LEU A 56 6.99 -3.51 5.64
N LEU A 57 7.10 -2.26 6.10
CA LEU A 57 7.80 -1.96 7.36
C LEU A 57 7.10 -2.61 8.56
N ILE A 58 5.79 -2.53 8.62
CA ILE A 58 5.00 -3.14 9.69
C ILE A 58 5.14 -4.68 9.64
N ALA A 59 5.03 -5.25 8.44
CA ALA A 59 5.15 -6.70 8.25
C ALA A 59 6.52 -7.21 8.68
N LYS A 60 7.58 -6.43 8.42
CA LYS A 60 8.93 -6.77 8.87
C LYS A 60 8.99 -6.83 10.40
N ASN A 61 8.40 -5.86 11.07
CA ASN A 61 8.35 -5.84 12.54
C ASN A 61 7.53 -7.00 13.12
N LEU A 62 6.52 -7.45 12.39
CA LEU A 62 5.72 -8.61 12.77
C LEU A 62 6.40 -9.93 12.43
N LYS A 63 7.56 -9.89 11.79
CA LYS A 63 8.35 -11.06 11.38
C LYS A 63 7.58 -12.01 10.45
N ALA A 64 6.79 -11.43 9.54
CA ALA A 64 6.08 -12.22 8.53
C ALA A 64 7.06 -12.86 7.54
N HIS A 65 6.70 -14.04 7.03
CA HIS A 65 7.48 -14.74 5.99
C HIS A 65 6.94 -14.46 4.61
N GLU A 66 5.62 -14.32 4.49
CA GLU A 66 4.93 -14.16 3.22
C GLU A 66 3.85 -13.10 3.36
N ILE A 67 3.62 -12.33 2.29
CA ILE A 67 2.59 -11.30 2.24
C ILE A 67 1.84 -11.40 0.93
N ASN A 68 0.50 -11.37 1.01
CA ASN A 68 -0.36 -11.11 -0.14
C ASN A 68 -0.92 -9.70 0.00
N PHE A 69 -0.56 -8.83 -0.94
CA PHE A 69 -1.09 -7.48 -1.05
C PHE A 69 -2.26 -7.42 -2.01
N TYR A 70 -3.29 -6.68 -1.63
CA TYR A 70 -4.46 -6.38 -2.45
C TYR A 70 -4.59 -4.88 -2.59
N LEU A 71 -4.47 -4.38 -3.83
CA LEU A 71 -4.50 -2.96 -4.17
C LEU A 71 -5.54 -2.73 -5.27
N ASP A 72 -6.13 -1.54 -5.29
CA ASP A 72 -7.07 -1.16 -6.35
C ASP A 72 -6.45 -0.22 -7.40
N SER A 73 -5.13 -0.06 -7.41
CA SER A 73 -4.40 0.64 -8.46
C SER A 73 -3.74 -0.37 -9.38
N GLN A 74 -4.30 -0.55 -10.58
CA GLN A 74 -3.74 -1.48 -11.56
C GLN A 74 -2.32 -1.07 -11.97
N LEU A 75 -2.09 0.23 -12.18
CA LEU A 75 -0.76 0.73 -12.53
C LEU A 75 0.30 0.31 -11.50
N VAL A 76 0.03 0.56 -10.23
CA VAL A 76 0.98 0.25 -9.16
C VAL A 76 1.21 -1.26 -9.05
N VAL A 77 0.15 -2.05 -9.14
CA VAL A 77 0.26 -3.53 -9.13
C VAL A 77 1.15 -4.01 -10.28
N GLU A 78 0.91 -3.50 -11.49
CA GLU A 78 1.69 -3.90 -12.65
C GLU A 78 3.15 -3.47 -12.55
N GLN A 79 3.42 -2.29 -11.98
CA GLN A 79 4.79 -1.83 -11.73
C GLN A 79 5.48 -2.70 -10.68
N LEU A 80 4.83 -2.99 -9.56
CA LEU A 80 5.40 -3.82 -8.49
C LEU A 80 5.64 -5.25 -8.96
N ASN A 81 4.81 -5.76 -9.88
CA ASN A 81 5.01 -7.06 -10.51
C ASN A 81 5.99 -7.01 -11.68
N LYS A 82 6.61 -5.86 -11.94
CA LYS A 82 7.61 -5.65 -13.00
C LYS A 82 7.07 -5.87 -14.41
N ARG A 83 5.76 -5.72 -14.62
CA ARG A 83 5.14 -5.78 -15.95
C ARG A 83 5.10 -4.43 -16.65
N PHE A 84 5.06 -3.34 -15.87
CA PHE A 84 5.13 -1.97 -16.39
C PHE A 84 6.38 -1.28 -15.85
N LYS A 85 7.04 -0.48 -16.69
CA LYS A 85 8.19 0.32 -16.29
C LYS A 85 7.74 1.50 -15.43
N VAL A 86 8.59 1.89 -14.47
CA VAL A 86 8.40 3.08 -13.66
C VAL A 86 9.25 4.19 -14.28
N LYS A 87 8.62 5.07 -15.05
CA LYS A 87 9.32 6.14 -15.79
C LYS A 87 9.50 7.40 -14.96
N ASP A 88 8.58 7.69 -14.06
CA ASP A 88 8.64 8.85 -13.18
C ASP A 88 9.73 8.65 -12.14
N LYS A 89 10.62 9.65 -11.99
CA LYS A 89 11.78 9.53 -11.08
C LYS A 89 11.36 9.38 -9.61
N GLU A 90 10.32 10.11 -9.18
CA GLU A 90 9.86 10.03 -7.80
C GLU A 90 9.23 8.68 -7.50
N LEU A 91 8.44 8.15 -8.43
CA LEU A 91 7.87 6.81 -8.30
C LEU A 91 8.94 5.74 -8.38
N ALA A 92 9.96 5.92 -9.23
CA ALA A 92 11.08 4.97 -9.33
C ALA A 92 11.81 4.83 -8.00
N SER A 93 12.03 5.95 -7.29
CA SER A 93 12.65 5.94 -5.97
C SER A 93 11.80 5.14 -4.97
N LEU A 94 10.48 5.34 -4.98
CA LEU A 94 9.56 4.61 -4.11
C LEU A 94 9.49 3.13 -4.48
N PHE A 95 9.51 2.82 -5.78
CA PHE A 95 9.56 1.45 -6.26
C PHE A 95 10.79 0.71 -5.72
N VAL A 96 11.97 1.33 -5.83
CA VAL A 96 13.22 0.73 -5.33
C VAL A 96 13.14 0.48 -3.84
N LYS A 97 12.59 1.43 -3.09
CA LYS A 97 12.41 1.28 -1.63
C LYS A 97 11.49 0.11 -1.30
N ALA A 98 10.36 0.00 -1.98
CA ALA A 98 9.43 -1.12 -1.80
C ALA A 98 10.11 -2.45 -2.16
N TRP A 99 10.84 -2.48 -3.28
CA TRP A 99 11.54 -3.67 -3.72
C TRP A 99 12.58 -4.13 -2.71
N ASN A 100 13.39 -3.20 -2.21
CA ASN A 100 14.39 -3.52 -1.19
C ASN A 100 13.76 -4.07 0.09
N LEU A 101 12.67 -3.48 0.55
CA LEU A 101 11.95 -3.97 1.73
C LEU A 101 11.36 -5.36 1.50
N SER A 102 10.91 -5.65 0.28
CA SER A 102 10.33 -6.95 -0.05
C SER A 102 11.33 -8.09 0.09
N LEU A 103 12.63 -7.80 0.01
CA LEU A 103 13.69 -8.82 0.16
C LEU A 103 13.77 -9.38 1.59
N ASN A 104 13.13 -8.75 2.57
CA ASN A 104 13.05 -9.27 3.93
C ASN A 104 12.09 -10.47 4.06
N PHE A 105 11.34 -10.77 3.02
CA PHE A 105 10.30 -11.81 3.06
C PHE A 105 10.62 -12.92 2.08
N LYS A 106 10.17 -14.11 2.39
CA LYS A 106 10.32 -15.27 1.51
C LYS A 106 9.54 -15.06 0.20
N LYS A 107 8.36 -14.45 0.31
CA LYS A 107 7.48 -14.23 -0.84
C LYS A 107 6.57 -13.03 -0.60
N VAL A 108 6.47 -12.15 -1.60
CA VAL A 108 5.54 -11.03 -1.61
C VAL A 108 4.78 -11.05 -2.93
N ASN A 109 3.46 -11.11 -2.84
CA ASN A 109 2.57 -11.12 -4.00
C ASN A 109 1.73 -9.87 -4.02
N TYR A 110 1.53 -9.29 -5.20
CA TYR A 110 0.70 -8.11 -5.41
C TYR A 110 -0.46 -8.46 -6.34
N TYR A 111 -1.70 -8.23 -5.89
CA TYR A 111 -2.90 -8.52 -6.65
C TYR A 111 -3.75 -7.28 -6.80
N PHE A 112 -4.26 -7.07 -8.02
CA PHE A 112 -5.25 -6.04 -8.29
C PHE A 112 -6.64 -6.52 -7.87
N ILE A 113 -7.39 -5.65 -7.16
CA ILE A 113 -8.80 -5.87 -6.86
C ILE A 113 -9.59 -4.62 -7.24
N PRO A 114 -10.87 -4.77 -7.63
CA PRO A 114 -11.71 -3.60 -7.88
C PRO A 114 -11.88 -2.74 -6.62
N ARG A 115 -12.10 -1.45 -6.82
CA ARG A 115 -12.22 -0.48 -5.74
C ARG A 115 -13.30 -0.85 -4.72
N GLU A 116 -14.45 -1.36 -5.19
CA GLU A 116 -15.54 -1.79 -4.32
C GLU A 116 -15.18 -2.95 -3.40
N LYS A 117 -14.08 -3.66 -3.67
CA LYS A 117 -13.57 -4.74 -2.81
C LYS A 117 -12.45 -4.26 -1.88
N ASN A 118 -12.08 -2.98 -1.95
CA ASN A 118 -11.03 -2.39 -1.12
C ASN A 118 -11.57 -1.27 -0.20
N LYS A 119 -12.84 -1.36 0.18
CA LYS A 119 -13.56 -0.31 0.90
C LYS A 119 -12.98 0.02 2.27
N GLU A 120 -12.48 -0.98 3.00
CA GLU A 120 -11.92 -0.74 4.34
C GLU A 120 -10.68 0.14 4.29
N ALA A 121 -9.76 -0.14 3.37
CA ALA A 121 -8.55 0.67 3.21
C ALA A 121 -8.90 2.08 2.68
N ASP A 122 -9.81 2.16 1.71
CA ASP A 122 -10.30 3.43 1.17
C ASP A 122 -10.94 4.29 2.27
N LYS A 123 -11.75 3.68 3.13
CA LYS A 123 -12.38 4.38 4.26
C LYS A 123 -11.34 4.99 5.19
N LEU A 124 -10.25 4.31 5.46
CA LEU A 124 -9.18 4.81 6.31
C LEU A 124 -8.48 6.03 5.67
N VAL A 125 -8.28 6.03 4.36
CA VAL A 125 -7.76 7.18 3.62
C VAL A 125 -8.69 8.37 3.80
N ASN A 126 -9.98 8.18 3.53
CA ASN A 126 -10.97 9.25 3.59
C ASN A 126 -11.16 9.79 5.01
N GLN A 127 -11.15 8.93 6.02
CA GLN A 127 -11.22 9.35 7.42
C GLN A 127 -10.07 10.28 7.77
N CYS A 128 -8.88 9.99 7.29
CA CYS A 128 -7.71 10.84 7.52
C CYS A 128 -7.86 12.19 6.83
N LEU A 129 -8.24 12.18 5.56
CA LEU A 129 -8.35 13.40 4.76
C LEU A 129 -9.52 14.29 5.20
N ASP A 130 -10.59 13.71 5.73
CA ASP A 130 -11.74 14.46 6.23
C ASP A 130 -11.42 15.27 7.49
N LYS A 131 -10.33 14.95 8.17
CA LYS A 131 -9.89 15.66 9.40
C LYS A 131 -8.91 16.80 9.10
N ILE A 132 -8.53 16.97 7.87
CA ILE A 132 -7.55 18.00 7.46
C ILE A 132 -8.26 19.36 7.26
#